data_3faa9cd6ede3654fe4ad58c09703cddc
#
_entry.id   3faa9cd6ede3654fe4ad58c09703cddc
#
_cell.length_a   1.000
_cell.length_b   1.000
_cell.length_c   1.000
_cell.angle_alpha   90.00
_cell.angle_beta   90.00
_cell.angle_gamma   90.00
#
_symmetry.space_group_name_H-M   'P 1'
#
loop_
_entity.id
_entity.type
_entity.pdbx_description
1 polymer ?
#
loop_
_entity_poly.entity_id
_entity_poly.type
_entity_poly.pdbx_seq_one_letter_code
_entity_poly.pdbx_strand_id
1 'polypeptide(L)'
;VTFDVVSGERRYIGGVIAPGLEAMTDFLYQRTALLPRLSLKEPHRAVGKSTVEAMQSGAIFGYRGLIREILARIKAEQFSRKKVAVVATGGYARLVASRMPGVAVIHPHLTLEGLRIVGNLN
;
A
#
# COMPACT_ATOMS: atom_id res chain seq x y z
N VAL A 1 -5.04 3.37 -2.63
CA VAL A 1 -4.52 3.21 -1.25
C VAL A 1 -4.67 4.50 -0.47
N THR A 2 -5.00 4.41 0.80
CA THR A 2 -5.05 5.53 1.73
C THR A 2 -3.99 5.36 2.81
N PHE A 3 -3.49 6.47 3.28
CA PHE A 3 -2.59 6.56 4.43
C PHE A 3 -3.28 7.43 5.47
N ASP A 4 -3.75 6.83 6.54
CA ASP A 4 -4.40 7.52 7.62
C ASP A 4 -3.39 7.74 8.75
N VAL A 5 -3.23 8.99 9.18
CA VAL A 5 -2.20 9.38 10.15
C VAL A 5 -2.86 9.72 11.47
N VAL A 6 -2.41 9.03 12.53
CA VAL A 6 -2.92 9.20 13.88
C VAL A 6 -1.79 9.67 14.81
N SER A 7 -2.03 10.73 15.57
CA SER A 7 -1.06 11.27 16.53
C SER A 7 -0.90 10.38 17.76
N GLY A 8 0.12 10.67 18.58
CA GLY A 8 0.34 10.00 19.87
C GLY A 8 -0.81 10.19 20.85
N GLU A 9 -1.59 11.27 20.73
CA GLU A 9 -2.79 11.56 21.51
C GLU A 9 -4.06 10.90 20.92
N ARG A 10 -3.90 9.94 20.00
CA ARG A 10 -4.99 9.21 19.34
C ARG A 10 -5.94 10.09 18.52
N ARG A 11 -5.43 11.16 17.93
CA ARG A 11 -6.20 12.03 17.03
C ARG A 11 -5.83 11.77 15.58
N TYR A 12 -6.84 11.67 14.73
CA TYR A 12 -6.62 11.69 13.28
C TYR A 12 -6.11 13.06 12.86
N ILE A 13 -4.97 13.12 12.22
CA ILE A 13 -4.32 14.38 11.82
C ILE A 13 -4.25 14.59 10.31
N GLY A 14 -4.84 13.68 9.55
CA GLY A 14 -4.89 13.75 8.10
C GLY A 14 -4.35 12.50 7.42
N GLY A 15 -4.19 12.56 6.11
CA GLY A 15 -3.73 11.39 5.36
C GLY A 15 -3.34 11.71 3.94
N VAL A 16 -2.98 10.65 3.20
CA VAL A 16 -2.65 10.71 1.76
C VAL A 16 -3.51 9.71 1.02
N ILE A 17 -3.98 10.08 -0.16
CA ILE A 17 -4.70 9.19 -1.08
C ILE A 17 -3.88 9.05 -2.35
N ALA A 18 -3.62 7.82 -2.75
CA ALA A 18 -2.93 7.49 -4.00
C ALA A 18 -3.68 6.39 -4.76
N PRO A 19 -3.45 6.23 -6.07
CA PRO A 19 -4.06 5.14 -6.82
C PRO A 19 -3.76 3.79 -6.20
N GLY A 20 -4.76 2.91 -6.18
CA GLY A 20 -4.59 1.52 -5.73
C GLY A 20 -3.78 0.70 -6.75
N LEU A 21 -3.15 -0.39 -6.29
CA LEU A 21 -2.33 -1.25 -7.15
C LEU A 21 -3.12 -1.82 -8.33
N GLU A 22 -4.34 -2.27 -8.09
CA GLU A 22 -5.23 -2.81 -9.12
C GLU A 22 -5.65 -1.73 -10.12
N ALA A 23 -6.01 -0.54 -9.63
CA ALA A 23 -6.37 0.59 -10.50
C ALA A 23 -5.22 1.00 -11.44
N MET A 24 -3.98 0.96 -10.97
CA MET A 24 -2.81 1.25 -11.80
C MET A 24 -2.60 0.20 -12.89
N THR A 25 -2.79 -1.08 -12.58
CA THR A 25 -2.61 -2.16 -13.55
C THR A 25 -3.76 -2.29 -14.53
N ASP A 26 -4.99 -2.07 -14.09
CA ASP A 26 -6.17 -2.03 -14.95
C ASP A 26 -6.10 -0.86 -15.94
N PHE A 27 -5.57 0.29 -15.52
CA PHE A 27 -5.33 1.41 -16.42
C PHE A 27 -4.38 1.03 -17.56
N LEU A 28 -3.30 0.33 -17.27
CA LEU A 28 -2.37 -0.15 -18.31
C LEU A 28 -3.07 -1.07 -19.30
N TYR A 29 -3.89 -2.00 -18.83
CA TYR A 29 -4.67 -2.89 -19.68
C TYR A 29 -5.67 -2.14 -20.54
N GLN A 30 -6.43 -1.20 -19.96
CA GLN A 30 -7.50 -0.49 -20.67
C GLN A 30 -7.00 0.57 -21.65
N ARG A 31 -5.83 1.17 -21.40
CA ARG A 31 -5.29 2.29 -22.17
C ARG A 31 -4.19 1.91 -23.14
N THR A 32 -3.85 0.64 -23.23
CA THR A 32 -2.87 0.16 -24.19
C THR A 32 -3.45 -0.99 -25.01
N ALA A 33 -3.13 -1.04 -26.31
CA ALA A 33 -3.67 -2.05 -27.22
C ALA A 33 -3.05 -3.44 -27.02
N LEU A 34 -1.90 -3.55 -26.34
CA LEU A 34 -1.08 -4.76 -26.35
C LEU A 34 -0.76 -5.31 -24.95
N LEU A 35 -1.06 -4.57 -23.87
CA LEU A 35 -0.75 -5.04 -22.54
C LEU A 35 -1.87 -5.94 -21.99
N PRO A 36 -1.56 -7.18 -21.55
CA PRO A 36 -2.57 -8.08 -21.02
C PRO A 36 -3.03 -7.67 -19.62
N ARG A 37 -4.20 -8.18 -19.22
CA ARG A 37 -4.64 -8.08 -17.83
C ARG A 37 -3.65 -8.84 -16.94
N LEU A 38 -3.24 -8.19 -15.85
CA LEU A 38 -2.18 -8.69 -15.00
C LEU A 38 -2.73 -9.43 -13.78
N SER A 39 -2.25 -10.63 -13.53
CA SER A 39 -2.39 -11.30 -12.24
C SER A 39 -1.29 -10.80 -11.30
N LEU A 40 -1.69 -10.12 -10.22
CA LEU A 40 -0.76 -9.51 -9.27
C LEU A 40 -0.15 -10.58 -8.36
N LYS A 41 1.15 -10.79 -8.51
CA LYS A 41 1.95 -11.71 -7.70
C LYS A 41 3.37 -11.18 -7.51
N GLU A 42 4.10 -11.76 -6.56
CA GLU A 42 5.50 -11.39 -6.31
C GLU A 42 6.36 -11.65 -7.55
N PRO A 43 7.07 -10.63 -8.07
CA PRO A 43 7.98 -10.83 -9.20
C PRO A 43 9.24 -11.56 -8.78
N HIS A 44 9.72 -12.47 -9.62
CA HIS A 44 10.94 -13.22 -9.36
C HIS A 44 12.22 -12.37 -9.56
N ARG A 45 12.13 -11.32 -10.37
CA ARG A 45 13.27 -10.47 -10.74
C ARG A 45 12.82 -9.06 -11.08
N ALA A 46 13.72 -8.10 -11.00
CA ALA A 46 13.42 -6.70 -11.34
C ALA A 46 13.29 -6.48 -12.85
N VAL A 47 14.15 -7.13 -13.62
CA VAL A 47 14.12 -7.06 -15.09
C VAL A 47 13.39 -8.28 -15.62
N GLY A 48 12.14 -8.11 -16.04
CA GLY A 48 11.33 -9.16 -16.64
C GLY A 48 11.83 -9.55 -18.04
N LYS A 49 11.70 -10.82 -18.40
CA LYS A 49 12.06 -11.37 -19.73
C LYS A 49 10.85 -11.53 -20.65
N SER A 50 9.68 -11.17 -20.18
CA SER A 50 8.42 -11.09 -20.94
C SER A 50 7.65 -9.84 -20.55
N THR A 51 6.68 -9.44 -21.37
CA THR A 51 5.77 -8.31 -21.07
C THR A 51 5.09 -8.48 -19.71
N VAL A 52 4.58 -9.67 -19.42
CA VAL A 52 3.92 -9.96 -18.15
C VAL A 52 4.89 -9.83 -16.96
N GLU A 53 6.08 -10.38 -17.05
CA GLU A 53 7.10 -10.25 -15.99
C GLU A 53 7.52 -8.79 -15.80
N ALA A 54 7.71 -8.04 -16.88
CA ALA A 54 8.05 -6.62 -16.82
C ALA A 54 6.93 -5.80 -16.15
N MET A 55 5.68 -6.06 -16.50
CA MET A 55 4.51 -5.43 -15.88
C MET A 55 4.40 -5.77 -14.39
N GLN A 56 4.58 -7.04 -14.00
CA GLN A 56 4.56 -7.47 -12.60
C GLN A 56 5.66 -6.79 -11.78
N SER A 57 6.86 -6.73 -12.33
CA SER A 57 8.00 -6.05 -11.71
C SER A 57 7.71 -4.57 -11.49
N GLY A 58 7.27 -3.86 -12.53
CA GLY A 58 6.91 -2.44 -12.44
C GLY A 58 5.78 -2.19 -11.45
N ALA A 59 4.72 -3.00 -11.49
CA ALA A 59 3.60 -2.87 -10.59
C ALA A 59 4.00 -3.06 -9.11
N ILE A 60 4.66 -4.15 -8.77
CA ILE A 60 4.96 -4.49 -7.37
C ILE A 60 6.10 -3.62 -6.81
N PHE A 61 7.22 -3.53 -7.51
CA PHE A 61 8.35 -2.74 -7.02
C PHE A 61 8.08 -1.24 -7.08
N GLY A 62 7.41 -0.77 -8.14
CA GLY A 62 6.99 0.63 -8.27
C GLY A 62 6.00 1.02 -7.17
N TYR A 63 5.03 0.15 -6.88
CA TYR A 63 4.05 0.41 -5.82
C TYR A 63 4.67 0.41 -4.42
N ARG A 64 5.61 -0.50 -4.15
CA ARG A 64 6.41 -0.44 -2.91
C ARG A 64 7.25 0.83 -2.81
N GLY A 65 7.79 1.30 -3.93
CA GLY A 65 8.51 2.58 -4.02
C GLY A 65 7.61 3.76 -3.67
N LEU A 66 6.40 3.82 -4.23
CA LEU A 66 5.37 4.81 -3.93
C LEU A 66 5.05 4.84 -2.43
N ILE A 67 4.74 3.68 -1.85
CA ILE A 67 4.40 3.59 -0.43
C ILE A 67 5.58 4.01 0.45
N ARG A 68 6.79 3.58 0.11
CA ARG A 68 8.00 3.92 0.87
C ARG A 68 8.26 5.42 0.89
N GLU A 69 8.15 6.08 -0.25
CA GLU A 69 8.34 7.53 -0.35
C GLU A 69 7.28 8.28 0.46
N ILE A 70 6.01 7.93 0.32
CA ILE A 70 4.93 8.56 1.07
C ILE A 70 5.14 8.38 2.58
N LEU A 71 5.46 7.16 3.03
CA LEU A 71 5.73 6.89 4.45
C LEU A 71 6.94 7.68 4.96
N ALA A 72 7.99 7.81 4.14
CA ALA A 72 9.17 8.58 4.52
C ALA A 72 8.83 10.06 4.71
N ARG A 73 8.02 10.65 3.80
CA ARG A 73 7.55 12.03 3.90
C ARG A 73 6.67 12.25 5.13
N ILE A 74 5.67 11.39 5.35
CA ILE A 74 4.79 11.47 6.52
C ILE A 74 5.62 11.41 7.81
N LYS A 75 6.55 10.47 7.91
CA LYS A 75 7.41 10.34 9.11
C LYS A 75 8.28 11.57 9.35
N ALA A 76 8.89 12.11 8.30
CA ALA A 76 9.74 13.29 8.41
C ALA A 76 8.95 14.53 8.84
N GLU A 77 7.76 14.71 8.25
CA GLU A 77 6.91 15.90 8.45
C GLU A 77 6.20 15.88 9.80
N GLN A 78 5.58 14.75 10.15
CA GLN A 78 4.67 14.70 11.31
C GLN A 78 5.30 14.16 12.58
N PHE A 79 6.36 13.38 12.50
CA PHE A 79 6.87 12.65 13.65
C PHE A 79 8.32 12.93 14.05
N SER A 80 9.06 13.74 13.28
CA SER A 80 10.39 14.29 13.64
C SER A 80 11.29 13.34 14.45
N ARG A 81 11.66 12.18 13.92
CA ARG A 81 12.49 11.14 14.56
C ARG A 81 11.80 10.31 15.66
N LYS A 82 10.52 10.52 15.96
CA LYS A 82 9.79 9.62 16.87
C LYS A 82 9.56 8.26 16.20
N LYS A 83 9.55 7.22 17.02
CA LYS A 83 9.23 5.87 16.56
C LYS A 83 7.74 5.81 16.19
N VAL A 84 7.44 5.43 14.97
CA VAL A 84 6.08 5.33 14.43
C VAL A 84 5.79 3.89 14.07
N ALA A 85 4.67 3.34 14.54
CA ALA A 85 4.16 2.06 14.08
C ALA A 85 3.40 2.27 12.77
N VAL A 86 3.71 1.45 11.77
CA VAL A 86 2.99 1.42 10.49
C VAL A 86 2.22 0.12 10.43
N VAL A 87 0.90 0.22 10.30
CA VAL A 87 -0.01 -0.92 10.17
C VAL A 87 -0.56 -0.93 8.76
N ALA A 88 -0.47 -2.07 8.07
CA ALA A 88 -1.04 -2.25 6.74
C ALA A 88 -2.30 -3.12 6.81
N THR A 89 -3.32 -2.77 6.02
CA THR A 89 -4.56 -3.54 5.86
C THR A 89 -5.03 -3.51 4.42
N GLY A 90 -6.01 -4.35 4.08
CA GLY A 90 -6.59 -4.47 2.76
C GLY A 90 -6.13 -5.71 1.98
N GLY A 91 -6.78 -5.97 0.86
CA GLY A 91 -6.60 -7.22 0.10
C GLY A 91 -5.18 -7.47 -0.41
N TYR A 92 -4.46 -6.42 -0.78
CA TYR A 92 -3.07 -6.52 -1.25
C TYR A 92 -2.02 -6.23 -0.18
N ALA A 93 -2.42 -5.99 1.07
CA ALA A 93 -1.47 -5.65 2.13
C ALA A 93 -0.38 -6.72 2.31
N ARG A 94 -0.73 -7.99 2.27
CA ARG A 94 0.24 -9.09 2.38
C ARG A 94 1.22 -9.11 1.21
N LEU A 95 0.74 -8.98 -0.04
CA LEU A 95 1.58 -8.98 -1.23
C LEU A 95 2.57 -7.80 -1.22
N VAL A 96 2.09 -6.64 -0.84
CA VAL A 96 2.88 -5.40 -0.91
C VAL A 96 3.79 -5.25 0.31
N ALA A 97 3.22 -5.34 1.52
CA ALA A 97 3.88 -4.92 2.76
C ALA A 97 4.75 -5.99 3.42
N SER A 98 4.55 -7.29 3.12
CA SER A 98 5.34 -8.37 3.75
C SER A 98 6.85 -8.28 3.51
N ARG A 99 7.27 -7.60 2.46
CA ARG A 99 8.69 -7.37 2.12
C ARG A 99 9.10 -5.90 2.25
N MET A 100 8.34 -5.11 3.02
CA MET A 100 8.66 -3.70 3.25
C MET A 100 9.21 -3.50 4.66
N PRO A 101 10.51 -3.18 4.80
CA PRO A 101 11.06 -2.75 6.07
C PRO A 101 10.30 -1.52 6.59
N GLY A 102 9.92 -1.54 7.86
CA GLY A 102 9.23 -0.41 8.49
C GLY A 102 7.70 -0.53 8.54
N VAL A 103 7.11 -1.57 7.95
CA VAL A 103 5.73 -1.99 8.26
C VAL A 103 5.79 -2.92 9.47
N ALA A 104 5.18 -2.49 10.57
CA ALA A 104 5.25 -3.22 11.85
C ALA A 104 4.28 -4.39 11.88
N VAL A 105 3.07 -4.21 11.33
CA VAL A 105 1.98 -5.20 11.39
C VAL A 105 1.19 -5.16 10.07
N ILE A 106 0.79 -6.35 9.62
CA ILE A 106 -0.25 -6.51 8.59
C ILE A 106 -1.51 -7.04 9.31
N HIS A 107 -2.56 -6.24 9.35
CA HIS A 107 -3.81 -6.56 10.03
C HIS A 107 -4.96 -6.65 9.03
N PRO A 108 -5.30 -7.83 8.52
CA PRO A 108 -6.26 -7.97 7.41
C PRO A 108 -7.68 -7.51 7.75
N HIS A 109 -8.06 -7.54 9.02
CA HIS A 109 -9.41 -7.23 9.50
C HIS A 109 -9.53 -5.89 10.21
N LEU A 110 -8.54 -4.97 10.07
CA LEU A 110 -8.52 -3.71 10.80
C LEU A 110 -9.78 -2.87 10.59
N THR A 111 -10.27 -2.80 9.36
CA THR A 111 -11.51 -2.06 9.03
C THR A 111 -12.73 -2.68 9.70
N LEU A 112 -12.84 -4.00 9.71
CA LEU A 112 -13.93 -4.71 10.38
C LEU A 112 -13.90 -4.53 11.89
N GLU A 113 -12.70 -4.52 12.48
CA GLU A 113 -12.52 -4.19 13.90
C GLU A 113 -12.97 -2.77 14.22
N GLY A 114 -12.63 -1.81 13.37
CA GLY A 114 -13.11 -0.43 13.49
C GLY A 114 -14.65 -0.35 13.45
N LEU A 115 -15.27 -1.01 12.49
CA LEU A 115 -16.73 -1.08 12.38
C LEU A 115 -17.38 -1.72 13.61
N ARG A 116 -16.79 -2.81 14.13
CA ARG A 116 -17.27 -3.46 15.36
C ARG A 116 -17.21 -2.51 16.55
N ILE A 117 -16.12 -1.76 16.70
CA ILE A 117 -15.99 -0.77 17.79
C ILE A 117 -17.07 0.30 17.68
N VAL A 118 -17.26 0.89 16.50
CA VAL A 118 -18.29 1.91 16.27
C VAL A 118 -19.69 1.36 16.51
N GLY A 119 -19.97 0.13 16.05
CA GLY A 119 -21.27 -0.53 16.30
C GLY A 119 -21.56 -0.74 17.78
N ASN A 120 -20.55 -1.01 18.61
CA ASN A 120 -20.71 -1.18 20.06
C ASN A 120 -20.86 0.15 20.82
N LEU A 121 -20.52 1.29 20.20
CA LEU A 121 -20.68 2.62 20.80
C LEU A 121 -22.06 3.24 20.55
N ASN A 122 -22.81 2.68 19.61
CA ASN A 122 -24.16 3.11 19.24
C ASN A 122 -25.21 2.11 19.73
#